data_112885177886acf621718de0f97e0c37
#
_entry.id   112885177886acf621718de0f97e0c37
#
_cell.length_a   1.000
_cell.length_b   1.000
_cell.length_c   1.000
_cell.angle_alpha   90.00
_cell.angle_beta   90.00
_cell.angle_gamma   90.00
#
_symmetry.space_group_name_H-M   'P 1'
#
loop_
_entity.id
_entity.type
_entity.pdbx_description
1 polymer ?
#
loop_
_entity_poly.entity_id
_entity_poly.type
_entity_poly.pdbx_seq_one_letter_code
_entity_poly.pdbx_strand_id
1 'polypeptide(L)'
;MDKNKFIKDNFGISDKTLNLVSEAEESIKEQFKHIENICEINQLRVMKAFADNRVSDSHFVATTGYGYDDLGRDTLDRVYSDIMGAEDALVRHNFISGTHTISTALFAVLRPNDILVSITGKPYDTLEEVIGIQGEAGNGSLKDFGVKYVQIDLKHDGTPDLEQIKFTLTHMNVKAVTIQRSKGYGWRPTYSAKDIGALIEFVKEISSETICIVDNCYGEFVETEEPTAYGADLIAGSLIKNPGGGLAPTGGYIAGKQKYVELCAYRLTSVGIGKEAGASLGFNRQMYQGLFMAPHVVSQALKAAVLCSAVFEKLGFEVDPKPNEIRHDIIQSIKFGDPDKVTAFCQGIQKGAPVDSFVTPEPWDMPGYSSQVIMAAGAFVQGASIELSADAPIKPPYIAYMQGGLTYESAKLGIMVAADKMLRKE
;
A
#
# COMPACT_ATOMS: atom_id res chain seq x y z
N MET A 1 13.87 -24.25 -26.16
CA MET A 1 12.48 -23.78 -26.41
C MET A 1 12.56 -22.30 -26.75
N ASP A 2 11.97 -21.85 -27.83
CA ASP A 2 11.87 -20.42 -28.14
C ASP A 2 10.79 -19.77 -27.28
N LYS A 3 11.15 -18.74 -26.51
CA LYS A 3 10.27 -18.04 -25.57
C LYS A 3 9.09 -17.37 -26.29
N ASN A 4 9.34 -16.67 -27.37
CA ASN A 4 8.32 -15.93 -28.09
C ASN A 4 7.32 -16.88 -28.75
N LYS A 5 7.82 -17.99 -29.32
CA LYS A 5 6.97 -19.05 -29.86
C LYS A 5 6.08 -19.66 -28.77
N PHE A 6 6.64 -19.95 -27.60
CA PHE A 6 5.87 -20.47 -26.47
C PHE A 6 4.75 -19.52 -26.04
N ILE A 7 5.05 -18.21 -25.92
CA ILE A 7 4.05 -17.19 -25.55
C ILE A 7 2.93 -17.11 -26.61
N LYS A 8 3.27 -17.13 -27.88
CA LYS A 8 2.29 -17.09 -28.98
C LYS A 8 1.39 -18.31 -28.96
N ASP A 9 1.98 -19.50 -28.89
CA ASP A 9 1.25 -20.77 -29.02
C ASP A 9 0.34 -21.04 -27.80
N ASN A 10 0.73 -20.61 -26.59
CA ASN A 10 0.01 -20.94 -25.37
C ASN A 10 -0.86 -19.80 -24.81
N PHE A 11 -0.50 -18.53 -25.05
CA PHE A 11 -1.25 -17.38 -24.54
C PHE A 11 -1.89 -16.54 -25.66
N GLY A 12 -1.64 -16.90 -26.92
CA GLY A 12 -2.24 -16.23 -28.07
C GLY A 12 -1.78 -14.79 -28.30
N ILE A 13 -0.62 -14.40 -27.76
CA ILE A 13 -0.06 -13.04 -27.89
C ILE A 13 0.47 -12.80 -29.31
N SER A 14 0.11 -11.67 -29.90
CA SER A 14 0.54 -11.28 -31.24
C SER A 14 2.00 -10.83 -31.30
N ASP A 15 2.61 -10.91 -32.50
CA ASP A 15 3.96 -10.38 -32.74
C ASP A 15 4.01 -8.86 -32.48
N LYS A 16 2.94 -8.13 -32.76
CA LYS A 16 2.84 -6.68 -32.49
C LYS A 16 3.02 -6.40 -31.01
N THR A 17 2.37 -7.17 -30.14
CA THR A 17 2.50 -7.03 -28.68
C THR A 17 3.88 -7.45 -28.19
N LEU A 18 4.45 -8.55 -28.71
CA LEU A 18 5.80 -9.00 -28.34
C LEU A 18 6.84 -7.94 -28.65
N ASN A 19 6.78 -7.33 -29.83
CA ASN A 19 7.69 -6.26 -30.24
C ASN A 19 7.50 -5.02 -29.35
N LEU A 20 6.26 -4.58 -29.13
CA LEU A 20 5.94 -3.44 -28.26
C LEU A 20 6.54 -3.60 -26.86
N VAL A 21 6.35 -4.78 -26.25
CA VAL A 21 6.86 -5.04 -24.90
C VAL A 21 8.37 -5.13 -24.89
N SER A 22 8.99 -5.72 -25.91
CA SER A 22 10.45 -5.76 -26.04
C SER A 22 11.08 -4.36 -26.17
N GLU A 23 10.46 -3.48 -26.95
CA GLU A 23 10.89 -2.09 -27.07
C GLU A 23 10.68 -1.30 -25.76
N ALA A 24 9.58 -1.57 -25.05
CA ALA A 24 9.31 -0.98 -23.75
C ALA A 24 10.39 -1.40 -22.73
N GLU A 25 10.70 -2.69 -22.64
CA GLU A 25 11.76 -3.20 -21.75
C GLU A 25 13.12 -2.56 -22.03
N GLU A 26 13.47 -2.38 -23.29
CA GLU A 26 14.73 -1.74 -23.65
C GLU A 26 14.81 -0.29 -23.15
N SER A 27 13.69 0.44 -23.21
CA SER A 27 13.62 1.85 -22.82
C SER A 27 13.67 2.11 -21.31
N ILE A 28 13.47 1.08 -20.46
CA ILE A 28 13.36 1.22 -18.99
C ILE A 28 14.47 0.51 -18.22
N LYS A 29 15.57 0.13 -18.87
CA LYS A 29 16.67 -0.62 -18.22
C LYS A 29 17.29 0.12 -17.05
N GLU A 30 17.45 1.42 -17.14
CA GLU A 30 18.04 2.22 -16.05
C GLU A 30 17.11 2.28 -14.85
N GLN A 31 15.79 2.32 -15.05
CA GLN A 31 14.80 2.25 -13.97
C GLN A 31 14.85 0.90 -13.24
N PHE A 32 15.00 -0.18 -14.00
CA PHE A 32 15.16 -1.53 -13.41
C PHE A 32 16.42 -1.61 -12.55
N LYS A 33 17.53 -1.09 -13.03
CA LYS A 33 18.79 -1.06 -12.29
C LYS A 33 18.67 -0.22 -11.00
N HIS A 34 17.97 0.92 -11.05
CA HIS A 34 17.67 1.73 -9.87
C HIS A 34 16.84 0.95 -8.85
N ILE A 35 15.78 0.26 -9.28
CA ILE A 35 14.92 -0.58 -8.44
C ILE A 35 15.73 -1.72 -7.81
N GLU A 36 16.61 -2.37 -8.57
CA GLU A 36 17.48 -3.46 -8.08
C GLU A 36 18.42 -2.98 -6.98
N ASN A 37 18.99 -1.79 -7.12
CA ASN A 37 19.86 -1.21 -6.09
C ASN A 37 19.09 -0.91 -4.80
N ILE A 38 17.87 -0.37 -4.88
CA ILE A 38 17.00 -0.16 -3.70
C ILE A 38 16.64 -1.50 -3.05
N CYS A 39 16.33 -2.50 -3.86
CA CYS A 39 16.02 -3.86 -3.38
C CYS A 39 17.19 -4.44 -2.60
N GLU A 40 18.42 -4.35 -3.10
CA GLU A 40 19.62 -4.84 -2.42
C GLU A 40 19.84 -4.15 -1.08
N ILE A 41 19.74 -2.83 -1.02
CA ILE A 41 19.87 -2.06 0.22
C ILE A 41 18.81 -2.50 1.25
N ASN A 42 17.55 -2.60 0.83
CA ASN A 42 16.46 -3.01 1.71
C ASN A 42 16.62 -4.46 2.18
N GLN A 43 17.11 -5.37 1.32
CA GLN A 43 17.40 -6.74 1.71
C GLN A 43 18.49 -6.80 2.78
N LEU A 44 19.54 -5.99 2.64
CA LEU A 44 20.61 -5.89 3.66
C LEU A 44 20.08 -5.33 4.99
N ARG A 45 19.15 -4.34 4.94
CA ARG A 45 18.49 -3.81 6.15
C ARG A 45 17.68 -4.90 6.86
N VAL A 46 16.89 -5.68 6.12
CA VAL A 46 16.14 -6.82 6.68
C VAL A 46 17.10 -7.87 7.28
N MET A 47 18.16 -8.24 6.57
CA MET A 47 19.15 -9.20 7.08
C MET A 47 19.82 -8.70 8.36
N LYS A 48 20.16 -7.40 8.42
CA LYS A 48 20.73 -6.79 9.62
C LYS A 48 19.77 -6.87 10.80
N ALA A 49 18.50 -6.46 10.61
CA ALA A 49 17.50 -6.51 11.67
C ALA A 49 17.26 -7.94 12.19
N PHE A 50 17.26 -8.94 11.31
CA PHE A 50 17.16 -10.36 11.69
C PHE A 50 18.36 -10.80 12.53
N ALA A 51 19.57 -10.43 12.13
CA ALA A 51 20.80 -10.77 12.85
C ALA A 51 20.88 -10.08 14.22
N ASP A 52 20.59 -8.78 14.28
CA ASP A 52 20.64 -8.00 15.52
C ASP A 52 19.62 -8.53 16.56
N ASN A 53 18.45 -8.95 16.11
CA ASN A 53 17.41 -9.55 16.94
C ASN A 53 17.56 -11.07 17.12
N ARG A 54 18.65 -11.66 16.62
CA ARG A 54 18.98 -13.09 16.77
C ARG A 54 17.83 -14.01 16.36
N VAL A 55 17.16 -13.69 15.24
CA VAL A 55 16.06 -14.50 14.73
C VAL A 55 16.53 -15.95 14.51
N SER A 56 15.80 -16.90 15.09
CA SER A 56 16.08 -18.34 15.02
C SER A 56 14.78 -19.12 14.78
N ASP A 57 14.87 -20.42 14.53
CA ASP A 57 13.72 -21.29 14.31
C ASP A 57 12.76 -21.36 15.51
N SER A 58 13.24 -21.10 16.74
CA SER A 58 12.39 -21.02 17.93
C SER A 58 11.34 -19.91 17.85
N HIS A 59 11.59 -18.84 17.08
CA HIS A 59 10.63 -17.74 16.87
C HIS A 59 9.44 -18.15 15.99
N PHE A 60 9.50 -19.31 15.34
CA PHE A 60 8.42 -19.81 14.47
C PHE A 60 7.48 -20.76 15.20
N VAL A 61 7.73 -21.04 16.48
CA VAL A 61 6.86 -21.88 17.31
C VAL A 61 5.54 -21.14 17.59
N ALA A 62 4.43 -21.86 17.43
CA ALA A 62 3.10 -21.33 17.69
C ALA A 62 2.79 -21.25 19.18
N THR A 63 2.11 -20.19 19.58
CA THR A 63 1.44 -20.08 20.88
C THR A 63 -0.07 -20.12 20.70
N THR A 64 -0.80 -20.43 21.78
CA THR A 64 -2.26 -20.49 21.82
C THR A 64 -2.79 -19.76 23.05
N GLY A 65 -4.12 -19.52 23.11
CA GLY A 65 -4.75 -18.87 24.24
C GLY A 65 -4.27 -17.42 24.40
N TYR A 66 -3.80 -17.07 25.59
CA TYR A 66 -3.30 -15.71 25.87
C TYR A 66 -1.98 -15.42 25.16
N GLY A 67 -1.18 -16.42 24.84
CA GLY A 67 0.11 -16.24 24.16
C GLY A 67 1.08 -15.35 24.95
N TYR A 68 1.10 -15.47 26.28
CA TYR A 68 2.11 -14.78 27.09
C TYR A 68 3.51 -15.27 26.70
N ASP A 69 4.49 -14.34 26.71
CA ASP A 69 5.88 -14.62 26.38
C ASP A 69 6.06 -15.27 24.99
N ASP A 70 5.23 -14.91 24.01
CA ASP A 70 5.41 -15.35 22.62
C ASP A 70 6.68 -14.72 22.04
N LEU A 71 7.78 -15.48 22.11
CA LEU A 71 9.10 -15.04 21.67
C LEU A 71 9.10 -14.56 20.22
N GLY A 72 8.37 -15.26 19.34
CA GLY A 72 8.30 -14.92 17.92
C GLY A 72 7.56 -13.61 17.67
N ARG A 73 6.39 -13.42 18.29
CA ARG A 73 5.60 -12.20 18.23
C ARG A 73 6.41 -10.98 18.71
N ASP A 74 7.01 -11.10 19.90
CA ASP A 74 7.72 -10.00 20.54
C ASP A 74 9.01 -9.63 19.80
N THR A 75 9.68 -10.61 19.22
CA THR A 75 10.86 -10.37 18.37
C THR A 75 10.45 -9.76 17.02
N LEU A 76 9.32 -10.16 16.46
CA LEU A 76 8.82 -9.57 15.21
C LEU A 76 8.55 -8.07 15.35
N ASP A 77 7.99 -7.63 16.48
CA ASP A 77 7.82 -6.20 16.80
C ASP A 77 9.17 -5.46 16.74
N ARG A 78 10.22 -6.01 17.38
CA ARG A 78 11.57 -5.40 17.37
C ARG A 78 12.18 -5.38 15.97
N VAL A 79 12.07 -6.46 15.21
CA VAL A 79 12.55 -6.54 13.82
C VAL A 79 11.88 -5.48 12.95
N TYR A 80 10.55 -5.29 13.10
CA TYR A 80 9.83 -4.25 12.38
C TYR A 80 10.26 -2.85 12.82
N SER A 81 10.45 -2.60 14.13
CA SER A 81 10.90 -1.27 14.59
C SER A 81 12.27 -0.90 14.00
N ASP A 82 13.20 -1.86 13.94
CA ASP A 82 14.53 -1.66 13.36
C ASP A 82 14.45 -1.35 11.85
N ILE A 83 13.65 -2.13 11.10
CA ILE A 83 13.49 -1.95 9.65
C ILE A 83 12.79 -0.64 9.34
N MET A 84 11.74 -0.30 10.09
CA MET A 84 10.97 0.92 9.87
C MET A 84 11.66 2.17 10.45
N GLY A 85 12.78 2.03 11.16
CA GLY A 85 13.47 3.16 11.81
C GLY A 85 12.60 3.82 12.90
N ALA A 86 11.88 3.01 13.67
CA ALA A 86 10.93 3.45 14.69
C ALA A 86 11.43 3.10 16.11
N GLU A 87 10.88 3.78 17.13
CA GLU A 87 11.17 3.45 18.53
C GLU A 87 10.55 2.11 18.93
N ASP A 88 9.38 1.77 18.35
CA ASP A 88 8.62 0.55 18.65
C ASP A 88 7.71 0.20 17.47
N ALA A 89 7.25 -1.07 17.44
CA ALA A 89 6.25 -1.53 16.48
C ALA A 89 5.25 -2.51 17.13
N LEU A 90 4.07 -2.63 16.51
CA LEU A 90 3.02 -3.57 16.84
C LEU A 90 2.64 -4.33 15.58
N VAL A 91 3.07 -5.59 15.46
CA VAL A 91 2.84 -6.43 14.28
C VAL A 91 1.95 -7.60 14.66
N ARG A 92 0.74 -7.66 14.12
CA ARG A 92 -0.25 -8.66 14.56
C ARG A 92 -1.04 -9.23 13.38
N HIS A 93 -1.24 -10.54 13.40
CA HIS A 93 -2.08 -11.23 12.42
C HIS A 93 -3.58 -10.90 12.58
N ASN A 94 -4.01 -10.48 13.77
CA ASN A 94 -5.40 -10.10 14.04
C ASN A 94 -5.80 -8.71 13.51
N PHE A 95 -4.90 -7.94 12.93
CA PHE A 95 -5.32 -6.86 12.05
C PHE A 95 -5.89 -7.48 10.77
N ILE A 96 -7.19 -7.41 10.58
CA ILE A 96 -7.86 -8.07 9.44
C ILE A 96 -7.72 -7.33 8.11
N SER A 97 -7.25 -6.07 8.14
CA SER A 97 -7.07 -5.22 6.95
C SER A 97 -6.21 -4.00 7.27
N GLY A 98 -5.73 -3.30 6.23
CA GLY A 98 -5.08 -1.99 6.38
C GLY A 98 -6.01 -0.95 7.03
N THR A 99 -7.29 -0.96 6.66
CA THR A 99 -8.30 -0.08 7.29
C THR A 99 -8.42 -0.33 8.79
N HIS A 100 -8.43 -1.60 9.23
CA HIS A 100 -8.45 -1.93 10.66
C HIS A 100 -7.19 -1.44 11.37
N THR A 101 -6.03 -1.56 10.73
CA THR A 101 -4.76 -1.09 11.30
C THR A 101 -4.76 0.42 11.50
N ILE A 102 -5.14 1.18 10.47
CA ILE A 102 -5.20 2.64 10.53
C ILE A 102 -6.28 3.11 11.48
N SER A 103 -7.47 2.48 11.46
CA SER A 103 -8.55 2.73 12.42
C SER A 103 -8.06 2.56 13.86
N THR A 104 -7.32 1.47 14.14
CA THR A 104 -6.74 1.23 15.47
C THR A 104 -5.80 2.36 15.86
N ALA A 105 -4.94 2.85 14.98
CA ALA A 105 -4.03 3.96 15.26
C ALA A 105 -4.81 5.26 15.55
N LEU A 106 -5.82 5.57 14.77
CA LEU A 106 -6.66 6.77 14.97
C LEU A 106 -7.41 6.73 16.31
N PHE A 107 -8.12 5.64 16.61
CA PHE A 107 -8.85 5.50 17.87
C PHE A 107 -7.92 5.40 19.10
N ALA A 108 -6.67 4.98 18.91
CA ALA A 108 -5.68 4.92 19.99
C ALA A 108 -5.27 6.29 20.50
N VAL A 109 -5.12 7.27 19.62
CA VAL A 109 -4.56 8.59 19.96
C VAL A 109 -5.60 9.70 20.07
N LEU A 110 -6.80 9.52 19.50
CA LEU A 110 -7.88 10.50 19.51
C LEU A 110 -8.85 10.29 20.68
N ARG A 111 -9.38 11.38 21.22
CA ARG A 111 -10.35 11.42 22.32
C ARG A 111 -11.51 12.34 21.93
N PRO A 112 -12.65 12.27 22.65
CA PRO A 112 -13.78 13.19 22.43
C PRO A 112 -13.34 14.65 22.44
N ASN A 113 -13.81 15.43 21.46
CA ASN A 113 -13.49 16.82 21.16
C ASN A 113 -12.12 17.07 20.49
N ASP A 114 -11.27 16.05 20.31
CA ASP A 114 -10.06 16.18 19.50
C ASP A 114 -10.41 16.49 18.04
N ILE A 115 -9.47 17.15 17.35
CA ILE A 115 -9.58 17.47 15.92
C ILE A 115 -8.58 16.64 15.16
N LEU A 116 -9.07 15.88 14.19
CA LEU A 116 -8.30 15.17 13.17
C LEU A 116 -8.31 15.96 11.88
N VAL A 117 -7.14 16.19 11.28
CA VAL A 117 -7.03 16.89 9.98
C VAL A 117 -6.38 15.98 8.96
N SER A 118 -7.01 15.77 7.81
CA SER A 118 -6.33 15.18 6.64
C SER A 118 -5.66 16.30 5.85
N ILE A 119 -4.34 16.24 5.69
CA ILE A 119 -3.54 17.29 5.02
C ILE A 119 -3.09 16.90 3.60
N THR A 120 -3.47 15.73 3.12
CA THR A 120 -3.21 15.22 1.77
C THR A 120 -4.49 14.93 0.99
N GLY A 121 -5.53 15.72 1.26
CA GLY A 121 -6.83 15.57 0.63
C GLY A 121 -7.71 14.52 1.29
N LYS A 122 -8.65 13.98 0.52
CA LYS A 122 -9.58 12.94 0.95
C LYS A 122 -8.84 11.68 1.37
N PRO A 123 -9.15 11.07 2.54
CA PRO A 123 -8.59 9.79 2.94
C PRO A 123 -9.07 8.66 2.01
N TYR A 124 -8.43 7.50 2.11
CA TYR A 124 -8.84 6.31 1.36
C TYR A 124 -10.32 5.95 1.65
N ASP A 125 -11.06 5.54 0.64
CA ASP A 125 -12.53 5.39 0.69
C ASP A 125 -13.02 4.58 1.92
N THR A 126 -12.35 3.49 2.27
CA THR A 126 -12.75 2.67 3.44
C THR A 126 -12.53 3.35 4.81
N LEU A 127 -11.76 4.43 4.87
CA LEU A 127 -11.58 5.23 6.09
C LEU A 127 -12.68 6.29 6.27
N GLU A 128 -13.46 6.58 5.25
CA GLU A 128 -14.51 7.60 5.33
C GLU A 128 -15.57 7.23 6.36
N GLU A 129 -16.00 5.97 6.41
CA GLU A 129 -16.94 5.49 7.42
C GLU A 129 -16.28 5.40 8.82
N VAL A 130 -15.01 5.01 8.90
CA VAL A 130 -14.25 5.00 10.16
C VAL A 130 -14.21 6.39 10.79
N ILE A 131 -14.01 7.43 9.98
CA ILE A 131 -13.97 8.83 10.42
C ILE A 131 -15.40 9.35 10.67
N GLY A 132 -16.39 8.89 9.91
CA GLY A 132 -17.76 9.37 9.95
C GLY A 132 -18.04 10.49 8.94
N ILE A 133 -17.29 10.51 7.83
CA ILE A 133 -17.54 11.38 6.65
C ILE A 133 -18.75 10.84 5.89
N GLN A 134 -18.81 9.51 5.77
CA GLN A 134 -19.91 8.75 5.17
C GLN A 134 -20.45 7.72 6.17
N GLY A 135 -21.51 7.01 5.76
CA GLY A 135 -22.15 5.99 6.55
C GLY A 135 -23.28 6.50 7.47
N GLU A 136 -23.87 5.58 8.21
CA GLU A 136 -24.98 5.88 9.12
C GLU A 136 -24.47 6.41 10.46
N ALA A 137 -25.18 7.39 11.04
CA ALA A 137 -24.88 7.88 12.38
C ALA A 137 -25.15 6.78 13.43
N GLY A 138 -24.28 6.69 14.44
CA GLY A 138 -24.40 5.69 15.50
C GLY A 138 -23.75 4.34 15.21
N ASN A 139 -23.00 4.22 14.09
CA ASN A 139 -22.26 3.01 13.73
C ASN A 139 -20.92 2.84 14.48
N GLY A 140 -20.53 3.81 15.33
CA GLY A 140 -19.29 3.78 16.10
C GLY A 140 -18.10 4.43 15.42
N SER A 141 -18.33 5.36 14.49
CA SER A 141 -17.29 6.16 13.83
C SER A 141 -16.59 7.11 14.82
N LEU A 142 -15.43 7.66 14.43
CA LEU A 142 -14.76 8.70 15.24
C LEU A 142 -15.69 9.89 15.55
N LYS A 143 -16.55 10.27 14.59
CA LYS A 143 -17.54 11.32 14.76
C LYS A 143 -18.56 10.98 15.88
N ASP A 144 -19.01 9.73 15.97
CA ASP A 144 -19.92 9.28 17.02
C ASP A 144 -19.28 9.35 18.41
N PHE A 145 -17.96 9.21 18.50
CA PHE A 145 -17.18 9.42 19.72
C PHE A 145 -16.78 10.88 19.95
N GLY A 146 -17.34 11.81 19.18
CA GLY A 146 -17.14 13.25 19.37
C GLY A 146 -15.82 13.78 18.82
N VAL A 147 -15.10 13.04 17.99
CA VAL A 147 -13.93 13.54 17.26
C VAL A 147 -14.40 14.37 16.07
N LYS A 148 -13.77 15.54 15.89
CA LYS A 148 -14.05 16.44 14.78
C LYS A 148 -13.08 16.16 13.64
N TYR A 149 -13.56 16.21 12.40
CA TYR A 149 -12.75 16.00 11.22
C TYR A 149 -12.70 17.25 10.35
N VAL A 150 -11.51 17.56 9.83
CA VAL A 150 -11.28 18.61 8.83
C VAL A 150 -10.48 18.02 7.69
N GLN A 151 -10.92 18.26 6.45
CA GLN A 151 -10.19 17.91 5.25
C GLN A 151 -9.57 19.15 4.64
N ILE A 152 -8.30 19.08 4.30
CA ILE A 152 -7.62 20.09 3.48
C ILE A 152 -7.38 19.46 2.12
N ASP A 153 -8.09 19.97 1.11
CA ASP A 153 -7.95 19.47 -0.25
C ASP A 153 -6.59 19.82 -0.83
N LEU A 154 -6.13 18.98 -1.75
CA LEU A 154 -4.91 19.27 -2.50
C LEU A 154 -5.15 20.44 -3.46
N LYS A 155 -4.10 21.17 -3.80
CA LYS A 155 -4.12 22.17 -4.87
C LYS A 155 -4.42 21.49 -6.22
N HIS A 156 -4.74 22.29 -7.20
CA HIS A 156 -5.08 21.79 -8.55
C HIS A 156 -3.96 20.94 -9.19
N ASP A 157 -2.70 21.19 -8.82
CA ASP A 157 -1.53 20.42 -9.26
C ASP A 157 -1.27 19.14 -8.45
N GLY A 158 -2.14 18.83 -7.49
CA GLY A 158 -2.04 17.67 -6.61
C GLY A 158 -1.08 17.83 -5.43
N THR A 159 -0.53 19.03 -5.22
CA THR A 159 0.34 19.32 -4.06
C THR A 159 -0.48 19.70 -2.81
N PRO A 160 0.05 19.47 -1.59
CA PRO A 160 -0.59 19.93 -0.34
C PRO A 160 -0.71 21.45 -0.28
N ASP A 161 -1.83 21.93 0.25
CA ASP A 161 -2.05 23.37 0.46
C ASP A 161 -1.46 23.82 1.80
N LEU A 162 -0.19 24.21 1.77
CA LEU A 162 0.54 24.63 2.97
C LEU A 162 -0.07 25.87 3.65
N GLU A 163 -0.68 26.78 2.91
CA GLU A 163 -1.34 27.96 3.48
C GLU A 163 -2.58 27.57 4.28
N GLN A 164 -3.39 26.66 3.72
CA GLN A 164 -4.58 26.16 4.42
C GLN A 164 -4.20 25.31 5.64
N ILE A 165 -3.13 24.49 5.51
CA ILE A 165 -2.58 23.71 6.64
C ILE A 165 -2.15 24.66 7.76
N LYS A 166 -1.37 25.70 7.45
CA LYS A 166 -0.93 26.71 8.42
C LYS A 166 -2.10 27.42 9.09
N PHE A 167 -3.07 27.86 8.28
CA PHE A 167 -4.27 28.52 8.80
C PHE A 167 -5.01 27.60 9.80
N THR A 168 -5.24 26.35 9.45
CA THR A 168 -5.95 25.38 10.28
C THR A 168 -5.20 25.09 11.58
N LEU A 169 -3.90 24.82 11.52
CA LEU A 169 -3.08 24.54 12.70
C LEU A 169 -2.94 25.75 13.65
N THR A 170 -2.98 26.96 13.09
CA THR A 170 -2.88 28.19 13.91
C THR A 170 -4.18 28.53 14.63
N HIS A 171 -5.34 28.23 14.01
CA HIS A 171 -6.64 28.65 14.53
C HIS A 171 -7.43 27.53 15.23
N MET A 172 -6.97 26.28 15.12
CA MET A 172 -7.61 25.13 15.74
C MET A 172 -6.63 24.33 16.60
N ASN A 173 -7.11 23.78 17.70
CA ASN A 173 -6.32 22.85 18.52
C ASN A 173 -6.32 21.46 17.89
N VAL A 174 -5.49 21.28 16.86
CA VAL A 174 -5.41 20.03 16.10
C VAL A 174 -4.64 18.97 16.89
N LYS A 175 -5.30 17.85 17.19
CA LYS A 175 -4.69 16.73 17.92
C LYS A 175 -3.81 15.87 17.02
N ALA A 176 -4.29 15.56 15.83
CA ALA A 176 -3.54 14.72 14.88
C ALA A 176 -3.78 15.16 13.44
N VAL A 177 -2.75 14.95 12.60
CA VAL A 177 -2.87 15.04 11.16
C VAL A 177 -2.68 13.65 10.55
N THR A 178 -3.40 13.38 9.45
CA THR A 178 -3.18 12.19 8.63
C THR A 178 -2.57 12.56 7.29
N ILE A 179 -1.62 11.74 6.85
CA ILE A 179 -0.92 11.84 5.58
C ILE A 179 -1.09 10.50 4.86
N GLN A 180 -1.66 10.49 3.68
CA GLN A 180 -1.74 9.31 2.83
C GLN A 180 -0.60 9.32 1.82
N ARG A 181 0.34 8.37 1.92
CA ARG A 181 1.54 8.29 1.07
C ARG A 181 1.19 7.94 -0.36
N SER A 182 0.46 6.86 -0.57
CA SER A 182 0.02 6.39 -1.87
C SER A 182 -1.10 7.24 -2.46
N LYS A 183 -1.21 7.25 -3.79
CA LYS A 183 -2.27 7.99 -4.50
C LYS A 183 -3.67 7.39 -4.33
N GLY A 184 -3.80 6.11 -3.94
CA GLY A 184 -5.08 5.43 -3.96
C GLY A 184 -5.72 5.49 -5.35
N TYR A 185 -7.00 5.86 -5.42
CA TYR A 185 -7.70 6.11 -6.70
C TYR A 185 -7.61 7.57 -7.18
N GLY A 186 -6.59 8.31 -6.73
CA GLY A 186 -6.36 9.70 -7.14
C GLY A 186 -5.43 9.80 -8.35
N TRP A 187 -5.73 10.76 -9.24
CA TRP A 187 -4.76 11.22 -10.24
C TRP A 187 -3.94 12.34 -9.64
N ARG A 188 -2.96 11.99 -8.84
CA ARG A 188 -2.09 12.91 -8.11
C ARG A 188 -0.70 12.32 -7.91
N PRO A 189 0.32 13.13 -7.64
CA PRO A 189 1.64 12.62 -7.24
C PRO A 189 1.55 11.75 -5.98
N THR A 190 2.44 10.77 -5.87
CA THR A 190 2.74 10.07 -4.62
C THR A 190 3.84 10.80 -3.87
N TYR A 191 3.90 10.61 -2.56
CA TYR A 191 4.88 11.31 -1.73
C TYR A 191 6.04 10.38 -1.37
N SER A 192 7.28 10.86 -1.56
CA SER A 192 8.46 10.20 -1.00
C SER A 192 8.44 10.28 0.53
N ALA A 193 9.20 9.41 1.18
CA ALA A 193 9.39 9.51 2.63
C ALA A 193 9.94 10.89 3.03
N LYS A 194 10.79 11.49 2.19
CA LYS A 194 11.35 12.83 2.39
C LYS A 194 10.30 13.94 2.22
N ASP A 195 9.41 13.83 1.22
CA ASP A 195 8.32 14.82 1.04
C ASP A 195 7.37 14.79 2.23
N ILE A 196 7.06 13.59 2.74
CA ILE A 196 6.29 13.41 3.97
C ILE A 196 7.02 14.05 5.15
N GLY A 197 8.35 13.86 5.25
CA GLY A 197 9.18 14.51 6.25
C GLY A 197 9.09 16.04 6.23
N ALA A 198 9.15 16.64 5.06
CA ALA A 198 8.99 18.09 4.90
C ALA A 198 7.59 18.58 5.35
N LEU A 199 6.54 17.81 5.07
CA LEU A 199 5.19 18.11 5.57
C LEU A 199 5.11 18.01 7.10
N ILE A 200 5.74 16.98 7.67
CA ILE A 200 5.78 16.77 9.12
C ILE A 200 6.56 17.91 9.81
N GLU A 201 7.72 18.27 9.29
CA GLU A 201 8.51 19.39 9.79
C GLU A 201 7.68 20.67 9.79
N PHE A 202 7.01 20.98 8.69
CA PHE A 202 6.12 22.14 8.58
C PHE A 202 4.99 22.11 9.61
N VAL A 203 4.36 20.95 9.84
CA VAL A 203 3.32 20.78 10.88
C VAL A 203 3.91 21.02 12.27
N LYS A 204 5.09 20.45 12.56
CA LYS A 204 5.73 20.52 13.87
C LYS A 204 6.27 21.91 14.20
N GLU A 205 6.69 22.70 13.22
CA GLU A 205 7.07 24.11 13.40
C GLU A 205 5.90 24.96 13.87
N ILE A 206 4.67 24.66 13.44
CA ILE A 206 3.45 25.39 13.82
C ILE A 206 2.87 24.85 15.13
N SER A 207 2.83 23.53 15.26
CA SER A 207 2.23 22.81 16.38
C SER A 207 3.04 21.54 16.71
N SER A 208 4.02 21.68 17.61
CA SER A 208 4.94 20.60 17.99
C SER A 208 4.25 19.35 18.56
N GLU A 209 3.09 19.55 19.22
CA GLU A 209 2.33 18.49 19.88
C GLU A 209 1.35 17.74 18.96
N THR A 210 1.10 18.26 17.74
CA THR A 210 0.22 17.59 16.78
C THR A 210 0.84 16.27 16.32
N ILE A 211 0.08 15.17 16.45
CA ILE A 211 0.53 13.83 16.10
C ILE A 211 0.46 13.65 14.59
N CYS A 212 1.56 13.26 13.95
CA CYS A 212 1.62 13.00 12.51
C CYS A 212 1.51 11.48 12.25
N ILE A 213 0.39 11.06 11.65
CA ILE A 213 0.07 9.66 11.35
C ILE A 213 0.12 9.46 9.84
N VAL A 214 0.91 8.50 9.37
CA VAL A 214 1.06 8.20 7.94
C VAL A 214 0.40 6.86 7.62
N ASP A 215 -0.54 6.88 6.67
CA ASP A 215 -0.93 5.68 5.95
C ASP A 215 0.19 5.35 4.98
N ASN A 216 0.99 4.35 5.34
CA ASN A 216 2.20 3.94 4.61
C ASN A 216 1.94 2.81 3.59
N CYS A 217 0.69 2.38 3.45
CA CYS A 217 0.32 1.33 2.50
C CYS A 217 0.88 1.61 1.10
N TYR A 218 1.46 0.59 0.48
CA TYR A 218 2.12 0.61 -0.84
C TYR A 218 3.47 1.34 -0.91
N GLY A 219 3.90 2.03 0.16
CA GLY A 219 5.19 2.74 0.19
C GLY A 219 6.34 1.92 0.78
N GLU A 220 6.04 0.87 1.55
CA GLU A 220 7.04 0.08 2.26
C GLU A 220 8.02 -0.56 1.28
N PHE A 221 9.32 -0.43 1.55
CA PHE A 221 10.44 -0.94 0.73
C PHE A 221 10.55 -0.36 -0.69
N VAL A 222 9.74 0.64 -1.04
CA VAL A 222 9.86 1.35 -2.32
C VAL A 222 11.05 2.30 -2.33
N GLU A 223 11.40 2.80 -1.16
CA GLU A 223 12.58 3.64 -0.89
C GLU A 223 13.47 2.95 0.15
N THR A 224 14.65 3.51 0.42
CA THR A 224 15.59 2.96 1.41
C THR A 224 15.28 3.38 2.84
N GLU A 225 14.38 4.34 3.05
CA GLU A 225 13.97 4.86 4.35
C GLU A 225 12.45 5.01 4.37
N GLU A 226 11.87 4.93 5.57
CA GLU A 226 10.45 5.08 5.81
C GLU A 226 10.13 6.46 6.45
N PRO A 227 8.88 6.93 6.43
CA PRO A 227 8.52 8.23 6.98
C PRO A 227 8.89 8.44 8.46
N THR A 228 9.07 7.39 9.24
CA THR A 228 9.55 7.43 10.63
C THR A 228 10.95 8.02 10.74
N ALA A 229 11.84 7.76 9.77
CA ALA A 229 13.16 8.36 9.71
C ALA A 229 13.11 9.90 9.52
N TYR A 230 11.98 10.41 9.07
CA TYR A 230 11.71 11.82 8.82
C TYR A 230 10.68 12.43 9.79
N GLY A 231 10.49 11.80 10.95
CA GLY A 231 9.72 12.37 12.04
C GLY A 231 8.24 12.00 12.12
N ALA A 232 7.76 11.03 11.34
CA ALA A 232 6.41 10.51 11.53
C ALA A 232 6.26 9.93 12.94
N ASP A 233 5.19 10.33 13.63
CA ASP A 233 4.90 9.83 14.98
C ASP A 233 4.38 8.40 14.94
N LEU A 234 3.58 8.05 13.92
CA LEU A 234 3.10 6.72 13.60
C LEU A 234 3.05 6.50 12.09
N ILE A 235 3.44 5.32 11.67
CA ILE A 235 3.13 4.77 10.34
C ILE A 235 2.31 3.50 10.53
N ALA A 236 1.42 3.21 9.59
CA ALA A 236 0.59 2.02 9.65
C ALA A 236 0.37 1.42 8.25
N GLY A 237 0.25 0.09 8.17
CA GLY A 237 0.03 -0.61 6.93
C GLY A 237 -0.47 -2.04 7.10
N SER A 238 -0.63 -2.72 5.98
CA SER A 238 -1.17 -4.09 5.90
C SER A 238 -0.10 -5.10 5.54
N LEU A 239 -0.11 -6.27 6.18
CA LEU A 239 0.82 -7.37 5.85
C LEU A 239 0.42 -8.13 4.58
N ILE A 240 -0.82 -8.03 4.11
CA ILE A 240 -1.19 -8.60 2.80
C ILE A 240 -0.78 -7.70 1.63
N LYS A 241 -0.04 -6.61 1.91
CA LYS A 241 0.56 -5.70 0.94
C LYS A 241 2.10 -5.86 0.95
N ASN A 242 2.82 -4.77 0.69
CA ASN A 242 4.27 -4.77 0.54
C ASN A 242 5.03 -5.56 1.63
N PRO A 243 4.84 -5.28 2.93
CA PRO A 243 5.71 -5.85 3.96
C PRO A 243 5.48 -7.34 4.22
N GLY A 244 4.40 -7.92 3.74
CA GLY A 244 4.16 -9.35 3.86
C GLY A 244 4.71 -10.18 2.70
N GLY A 245 5.29 -9.55 1.66
CA GLY A 245 6.00 -10.23 0.57
C GLY A 245 5.19 -11.33 -0.13
N GLY A 246 3.86 -11.22 -0.17
CA GLY A 246 2.96 -12.23 -0.75
C GLY A 246 2.82 -13.53 0.07
N LEU A 247 3.41 -13.61 1.27
CA LEU A 247 3.38 -14.81 2.11
C LEU A 247 2.57 -14.63 3.40
N ALA A 248 2.46 -13.41 3.92
CA ALA A 248 1.62 -13.15 5.08
C ALA A 248 0.13 -13.28 4.70
N PRO A 249 -0.62 -14.21 5.32
CA PRO A 249 -1.99 -14.50 4.91
C PRO A 249 -3.00 -13.47 5.43
N THR A 250 -2.59 -12.67 6.40
CA THR A 250 -3.39 -11.64 7.09
C THR A 250 -2.46 -10.76 7.92
N GLY A 251 -3.01 -9.72 8.51
CA GLY A 251 -2.27 -8.91 9.48
C GLY A 251 -2.00 -7.49 9.05
N GLY A 252 -1.42 -6.75 9.99
CA GLY A 252 -1.01 -5.38 9.83
C GLY A 252 0.12 -5.02 10.79
N TYR A 253 0.67 -3.83 10.58
CA TYR A 253 1.68 -3.27 11.46
C TYR A 253 1.39 -1.80 11.75
N ILE A 254 1.79 -1.37 12.94
CA ILE A 254 1.89 0.03 13.34
C ILE A 254 3.29 0.21 13.91
N ALA A 255 4.02 1.23 13.46
CA ALA A 255 5.37 1.52 13.94
C ALA A 255 5.53 3.03 14.17
N GLY A 256 6.36 3.43 15.12
CA GLY A 256 6.58 4.85 15.43
C GLY A 256 7.06 5.08 16.85
N LYS A 257 6.62 6.17 17.47
CA LYS A 257 6.97 6.50 18.86
C LYS A 257 6.36 5.50 19.83
N GLN A 258 7.17 4.96 20.74
CA GLN A 258 6.80 3.94 21.71
C GLN A 258 5.48 4.28 22.43
N LYS A 259 5.35 5.51 22.94
CA LYS A 259 4.15 5.96 23.67
C LYS A 259 2.83 5.82 22.86
N TYR A 260 2.88 5.99 21.54
CA TYR A 260 1.71 5.86 20.68
C TYR A 260 1.48 4.42 20.24
N VAL A 261 2.55 3.66 20.01
CA VAL A 261 2.47 2.22 19.71
C VAL A 261 1.85 1.46 20.88
N GLU A 262 2.18 1.83 22.13
CA GLU A 262 1.55 1.27 23.33
C GLU A 262 0.03 1.55 23.39
N LEU A 263 -0.39 2.78 23.06
CA LEU A 263 -1.82 3.11 22.97
C LEU A 263 -2.53 2.29 21.88
N CYS A 264 -1.86 2.04 20.76
CA CYS A 264 -2.39 1.17 19.71
C CYS A 264 -2.54 -0.28 20.19
N ALA A 265 -1.58 -0.78 20.96
CA ALA A 265 -1.66 -2.11 21.55
C ALA A 265 -2.83 -2.23 22.54
N TYR A 266 -3.05 -1.20 23.38
CA TYR A 266 -4.23 -1.15 24.27
C TYR A 266 -5.54 -1.08 23.48
N ARG A 267 -5.56 -0.39 22.33
CA ARG A 267 -6.75 -0.31 21.49
C ARG A 267 -7.05 -1.64 20.81
N LEU A 268 -6.03 -2.35 20.36
CA LEU A 268 -6.16 -3.64 19.66
C LEU A 268 -6.62 -4.76 20.61
N THR A 269 -6.12 -4.76 21.83
CA THR A 269 -6.41 -5.77 22.87
C THR A 269 -7.33 -5.19 23.94
N SER A 270 -6.76 -4.74 25.02
CA SER A 270 -7.47 -3.94 26.04
C SER A 270 -6.48 -3.12 26.86
N VAL A 271 -6.97 -2.05 27.50
CA VAL A 271 -6.19 -1.23 28.42
C VAL A 271 -5.65 -2.12 29.56
N GLY A 272 -4.34 -2.02 29.80
CA GLY A 272 -3.64 -2.80 30.83
C GLY A 272 -3.13 -4.17 30.36
N ILE A 273 -3.50 -4.64 29.16
CA ILE A 273 -2.97 -5.87 28.53
C ILE A 273 -1.96 -5.51 27.43
N GLY A 274 -2.41 -4.76 26.41
CA GLY A 274 -1.54 -4.27 25.34
C GLY A 274 -0.79 -5.39 24.62
N LYS A 275 0.54 -5.30 24.57
CA LYS A 275 1.44 -6.25 23.89
C LYS A 275 1.65 -7.58 24.65
N GLU A 276 1.30 -7.65 25.93
CA GLU A 276 1.57 -8.81 26.78
C GLU A 276 0.82 -10.07 26.31
N ALA A 277 -0.32 -9.90 25.65
CA ALA A 277 -1.12 -11.00 25.16
C ALA A 277 -1.34 -10.94 23.64
N GLY A 278 -1.72 -12.09 23.08
CA GLY A 278 -2.02 -12.30 21.68
C GLY A 278 -1.25 -13.48 21.11
N ALA A 279 -1.91 -14.64 21.07
CA ALA A 279 -1.29 -15.86 20.54
C ALA A 279 -0.95 -15.72 19.04
N SER A 280 0.20 -16.24 18.62
CA SER A 280 0.64 -16.18 17.22
C SER A 280 -0.04 -17.21 16.32
N LEU A 281 -0.65 -18.26 16.88
CA LEU A 281 -1.43 -19.29 16.17
C LEU A 281 -0.70 -19.93 14.97
N GLY A 282 0.64 -19.86 14.93
CA GLY A 282 1.45 -20.39 13.84
C GLY A 282 1.69 -19.44 12.65
N PHE A 283 1.23 -18.20 12.72
CA PHE A 283 1.44 -17.22 11.64
C PHE A 283 2.87 -16.65 11.61
N ASN A 284 3.65 -16.76 12.70
CA ASN A 284 4.98 -16.18 12.79
C ASN A 284 5.87 -16.54 11.60
N ARG A 285 5.95 -17.81 11.21
CA ARG A 285 6.79 -18.25 10.08
C ARG A 285 6.48 -17.49 8.81
N GLN A 286 5.21 -17.36 8.45
CA GLN A 286 4.79 -16.66 7.22
C GLN A 286 5.05 -15.14 7.31
N MET A 287 4.87 -14.55 8.49
CA MET A 287 5.16 -13.13 8.70
C MET A 287 6.66 -12.82 8.58
N TYR A 288 7.52 -13.64 9.22
CA TYR A 288 8.98 -13.50 9.10
C TYR A 288 9.49 -13.75 7.68
N GLN A 289 9.04 -14.86 7.07
CA GLN A 289 9.45 -15.20 5.71
C GLN A 289 8.91 -14.19 4.70
N GLY A 290 7.69 -13.68 4.90
CA GLY A 290 7.11 -12.63 4.11
C GLY A 290 7.92 -11.34 4.18
N LEU A 291 8.29 -10.91 5.39
CA LEU A 291 9.15 -9.74 5.61
C LEU A 291 10.53 -9.92 4.94
N PHE A 292 11.12 -11.12 5.05
CA PHE A 292 12.39 -11.44 4.37
C PHE A 292 12.26 -11.32 2.84
N MET A 293 11.14 -11.76 2.27
CA MET A 293 10.88 -11.69 0.83
C MET A 293 10.43 -10.31 0.36
N ALA A 294 9.94 -9.45 1.25
CA ALA A 294 9.30 -8.19 0.89
C ALA A 294 10.15 -7.28 -0.02
N PRO A 295 11.46 -7.02 0.24
CA PRO A 295 12.27 -6.19 -0.66
C PRO A 295 12.31 -6.74 -2.10
N HIS A 296 12.46 -8.05 -2.25
CA HIS A 296 12.45 -8.70 -3.56
C HIS A 296 11.10 -8.57 -4.24
N VAL A 297 10.01 -8.91 -3.56
CA VAL A 297 8.65 -8.89 -4.15
C VAL A 297 8.23 -7.46 -4.51
N VAL A 298 8.53 -6.47 -3.66
CA VAL A 298 8.27 -5.06 -3.96
C VAL A 298 9.05 -4.61 -5.19
N SER A 299 10.30 -5.05 -5.36
CA SER A 299 11.08 -4.75 -6.56
C SER A 299 10.45 -5.33 -7.83
N GLN A 300 9.86 -6.53 -7.77
CA GLN A 300 9.16 -7.14 -8.91
C GLN A 300 7.88 -6.35 -9.25
N ALA A 301 7.12 -5.93 -8.23
CA ALA A 301 5.94 -5.09 -8.39
C ALA A 301 6.27 -3.73 -9.02
N LEU A 302 7.37 -3.09 -8.58
CA LEU A 302 7.86 -1.83 -9.15
C LEU A 302 8.28 -2.00 -10.61
N LYS A 303 9.02 -3.07 -10.95
CA LYS A 303 9.39 -3.38 -12.35
C LYS A 303 8.15 -3.61 -13.22
N ALA A 304 7.14 -4.29 -12.69
CA ALA A 304 5.87 -4.49 -13.38
C ALA A 304 5.15 -3.14 -13.62
N ALA A 305 5.10 -2.26 -12.64
CA ALA A 305 4.50 -0.94 -12.76
C ALA A 305 5.23 -0.07 -13.80
N VAL A 306 6.57 -0.08 -13.80
CA VAL A 306 7.39 0.65 -14.81
C VAL A 306 7.16 0.09 -16.21
N LEU A 307 7.11 -1.24 -16.36
CA LEU A 307 6.81 -1.87 -17.66
C LEU A 307 5.41 -1.49 -18.15
N CYS A 308 4.41 -1.56 -17.27
CA CYS A 308 3.04 -1.19 -17.60
C CYS A 308 2.96 0.26 -18.08
N SER A 309 3.61 1.19 -17.37
CA SER A 309 3.72 2.59 -17.78
C SER A 309 4.30 2.71 -19.20
N ALA A 310 5.44 2.07 -19.46
CA ALA A 310 6.13 2.15 -20.76
C ALA A 310 5.30 1.56 -21.92
N VAL A 311 4.63 0.44 -21.67
CA VAL A 311 3.78 -0.21 -22.69
C VAL A 311 2.57 0.64 -23.02
N PHE A 312 1.85 1.16 -22.02
CA PHE A 312 0.62 1.91 -22.25
C PHE A 312 0.87 3.34 -22.71
N GLU A 313 2.00 3.97 -22.33
CA GLU A 313 2.45 5.23 -22.93
C GLU A 313 2.74 5.07 -24.43
N LYS A 314 3.45 3.99 -24.83
CA LYS A 314 3.68 3.67 -26.26
C LYS A 314 2.39 3.37 -27.03
N LEU A 315 1.34 2.92 -26.38
CA LEU A 315 -0.01 2.78 -26.94
C LEU A 315 -0.78 4.10 -27.02
N GLY A 316 -0.19 5.22 -26.59
CA GLY A 316 -0.77 6.56 -26.67
C GLY A 316 -1.68 6.95 -25.50
N PHE A 317 -1.68 6.20 -24.41
CA PHE A 317 -2.44 6.55 -23.20
C PHE A 317 -1.64 7.46 -22.28
N GLU A 318 -2.34 8.31 -21.55
CA GLU A 318 -1.76 9.09 -20.45
C GLU A 318 -1.54 8.18 -19.25
N VAL A 319 -0.32 8.19 -18.72
CA VAL A 319 0.11 7.33 -17.60
C VAL A 319 0.74 8.16 -16.48
N ASP A 320 0.56 7.72 -15.23
CA ASP A 320 1.10 8.37 -14.05
C ASP A 320 1.45 7.33 -12.96
N PRO A 321 2.73 7.24 -12.51
CA PRO A 321 3.93 7.96 -12.98
C PRO A 321 4.34 7.58 -14.41
N LYS A 322 5.12 8.48 -15.04
CA LYS A 322 5.76 8.19 -16.33
C LYS A 322 6.82 7.07 -16.20
N PRO A 323 7.19 6.40 -17.31
CA PRO A 323 8.16 5.29 -17.25
C PRO A 323 9.51 5.66 -16.63
N ASN A 324 9.94 6.91 -16.80
CA ASN A 324 11.25 7.42 -16.35
C ASN A 324 11.20 8.16 -15.00
N GLU A 325 10.02 8.28 -14.37
CA GLU A 325 9.85 8.92 -13.06
C GLU A 325 10.18 7.98 -11.91
N ILE A 326 10.71 8.55 -10.83
CA ILE A 326 10.93 7.84 -9.56
C ILE A 326 9.57 7.52 -8.94
N ARG A 327 9.45 6.35 -8.37
CA ARG A 327 8.21 5.87 -7.76
C ARG A 327 8.30 5.87 -6.24
N HIS A 328 7.18 6.21 -5.60
CA HIS A 328 7.05 6.24 -4.14
C HIS A 328 5.94 5.30 -3.63
N ASP A 329 5.27 4.62 -4.56
CA ASP A 329 4.37 3.48 -4.33
C ASP A 329 4.46 2.49 -5.50
N ILE A 330 3.72 1.37 -5.42
CA ILE A 330 3.68 0.32 -6.45
C ILE A 330 2.54 0.50 -7.47
N ILE A 331 1.79 1.59 -7.41
CA ILE A 331 0.61 1.81 -8.25
C ILE A 331 1.02 2.43 -9.59
N GLN A 332 0.46 1.88 -10.68
CA GLN A 332 0.49 2.48 -12.01
C GLN A 332 -0.92 2.87 -12.42
N SER A 333 -1.15 4.16 -12.62
CA SER A 333 -2.39 4.70 -13.16
C SER A 333 -2.31 4.83 -14.67
N ILE A 334 -3.40 4.46 -15.36
CA ILE A 334 -3.54 4.58 -16.82
C ILE A 334 -4.89 5.22 -17.11
N LYS A 335 -4.90 6.35 -17.79
CA LYS A 335 -6.12 7.07 -18.16
C LYS A 335 -6.57 6.63 -19.54
N PHE A 336 -7.60 5.81 -19.58
CA PHE A 336 -8.14 5.27 -20.82
C PHE A 336 -9.15 6.19 -21.50
N GLY A 337 -9.84 7.04 -20.73
CA GLY A 337 -10.87 7.95 -21.25
C GLY A 337 -12.15 7.25 -21.75
N ASP A 338 -12.25 5.93 -21.55
CA ASP A 338 -13.29 5.06 -22.13
C ASP A 338 -13.57 3.88 -21.17
N PRO A 339 -14.83 3.62 -20.78
CA PRO A 339 -15.18 2.53 -19.86
C PRO A 339 -14.92 1.13 -20.44
N ASP A 340 -15.07 0.95 -21.76
CA ASP A 340 -14.85 -0.33 -22.43
C ASP A 340 -13.36 -0.68 -22.46
N LYS A 341 -12.50 0.33 -22.59
CA LYS A 341 -11.03 0.14 -22.52
C LYS A 341 -10.59 -0.22 -21.10
N VAL A 342 -11.14 0.47 -20.08
CA VAL A 342 -10.90 0.12 -18.66
C VAL A 342 -11.30 -1.33 -18.39
N THR A 343 -12.49 -1.71 -18.81
CA THR A 343 -13.00 -3.09 -18.66
C THR A 343 -12.11 -4.10 -19.37
N ALA A 344 -11.71 -3.81 -20.61
CA ALA A 344 -10.82 -4.67 -21.37
C ALA A 344 -9.44 -4.83 -20.74
N PHE A 345 -8.90 -3.76 -20.16
CA PHE A 345 -7.62 -3.79 -19.42
C PHE A 345 -7.72 -4.71 -18.20
N CYS A 346 -8.70 -4.49 -17.32
CA CYS A 346 -8.88 -5.31 -16.12
C CYS A 346 -9.11 -6.79 -16.47
N GLN A 347 -9.93 -7.08 -17.48
CA GLN A 347 -10.11 -8.44 -17.98
C GLN A 347 -8.82 -9.07 -18.54
N GLY A 348 -7.96 -8.27 -19.16
CA GLY A 348 -6.64 -8.71 -19.63
C GLY A 348 -5.70 -9.06 -18.47
N ILE A 349 -5.63 -8.23 -17.45
CA ILE A 349 -4.86 -8.48 -16.22
C ILE A 349 -5.38 -9.76 -15.53
N GLN A 350 -6.70 -9.92 -15.36
CA GLN A 350 -7.30 -11.11 -14.76
C GLN A 350 -6.91 -12.39 -15.53
N LYS A 351 -6.98 -12.35 -16.85
CA LYS A 351 -6.62 -13.49 -17.69
C LYS A 351 -5.14 -13.87 -17.60
N GLY A 352 -4.27 -12.92 -17.29
CA GLY A 352 -2.84 -13.16 -17.05
C GLY A 352 -2.48 -13.51 -15.61
N ALA A 353 -3.45 -13.51 -14.69
CA ALA A 353 -3.22 -13.86 -13.29
C ALA A 353 -3.01 -15.36 -13.07
N PRO A 354 -2.29 -15.78 -12.03
CA PRO A 354 -2.07 -17.21 -11.74
C PRO A 354 -3.30 -17.93 -11.19
N VAL A 355 -4.19 -17.20 -10.52
CA VAL A 355 -5.42 -17.70 -9.90
C VAL A 355 -6.62 -17.11 -10.64
N ASP A 356 -7.68 -17.91 -10.83
CA ASP A 356 -8.92 -17.48 -11.47
C ASP A 356 -8.75 -16.84 -12.87
N SER A 357 -7.72 -17.22 -13.61
CA SER A 357 -7.45 -16.70 -14.96
C SER A 357 -8.56 -16.99 -15.98
N PHE A 358 -9.45 -17.94 -15.69
CA PHE A 358 -10.61 -18.28 -16.50
C PHE A 358 -11.82 -17.36 -16.24
N VAL A 359 -11.81 -16.57 -15.16
CA VAL A 359 -12.88 -15.63 -14.80
C VAL A 359 -12.78 -14.39 -15.67
N THR A 360 -13.90 -13.85 -16.09
CA THR A 360 -13.99 -12.57 -16.78
C THR A 360 -14.69 -11.56 -15.86
N PRO A 361 -13.94 -10.63 -15.25
CA PRO A 361 -14.53 -9.64 -14.35
C PRO A 361 -15.40 -8.65 -15.14
N GLU A 362 -16.47 -8.19 -14.49
CA GLU A 362 -17.37 -7.16 -14.99
C GLU A 362 -17.55 -6.07 -13.93
N PRO A 363 -17.88 -4.81 -14.33
CA PRO A 363 -18.23 -3.77 -13.40
C PRO A 363 -19.44 -4.15 -12.54
N TRP A 364 -19.36 -3.90 -11.23
CA TRP A 364 -20.46 -4.18 -10.31
C TRP A 364 -20.52 -3.15 -9.18
N ASP A 365 -21.68 -3.08 -8.50
CA ASP A 365 -21.89 -2.19 -7.37
C ASP A 365 -21.24 -2.79 -6.12
N MET A 366 -20.12 -2.20 -5.72
CA MET A 366 -19.32 -2.67 -4.60
C MET A 366 -19.63 -1.86 -3.33
N PRO A 367 -19.85 -2.50 -2.16
CA PRO A 367 -20.07 -1.78 -0.91
C PRO A 367 -18.94 -0.80 -0.58
N GLY A 368 -19.30 0.43 -0.17
CA GLY A 368 -18.32 1.47 0.16
C GLY A 368 -17.84 2.33 -1.02
N TYR A 369 -18.33 2.07 -2.25
CA TYR A 369 -17.95 2.86 -3.43
C TYR A 369 -19.16 3.60 -4.00
N SER A 370 -18.92 4.83 -4.47
CA SER A 370 -19.96 5.70 -5.06
C SER A 370 -20.26 5.44 -6.54
N SER A 371 -19.49 4.56 -7.18
CA SER A 371 -19.66 4.14 -8.59
C SER A 371 -19.34 2.66 -8.71
N GLN A 372 -19.82 2.02 -9.78
CA GLN A 372 -19.39 0.65 -10.09
C GLN A 372 -17.88 0.57 -10.18
N VAL A 373 -17.32 -0.55 -9.75
CA VAL A 373 -15.89 -0.84 -9.81
C VAL A 373 -15.69 -2.16 -10.52
N ILE A 374 -14.68 -2.26 -11.38
CA ILE A 374 -14.20 -3.53 -11.90
C ILE A 374 -12.87 -3.86 -11.21
N MET A 375 -12.72 -5.10 -10.74
CA MET A 375 -11.51 -5.59 -10.11
C MET A 375 -10.97 -6.83 -10.82
N ALA A 376 -9.69 -6.81 -11.15
CA ALA A 376 -8.91 -7.97 -11.54
C ALA A 376 -8.02 -8.35 -10.35
N ALA A 377 -8.29 -9.49 -9.72
CA ALA A 377 -7.66 -9.90 -8.47
C ALA A 377 -7.49 -11.43 -8.39
N GLY A 378 -6.68 -11.98 -9.27
CA GLY A 378 -6.32 -13.40 -9.28
C GLY A 378 -5.14 -13.70 -8.34
N ALA A 379 -5.37 -13.58 -7.02
CA ALA A 379 -4.36 -13.63 -5.98
C ALA A 379 -4.45 -14.89 -5.12
N PHE A 380 -3.31 -15.35 -4.56
CA PHE A 380 -3.24 -16.44 -3.58
C PHE A 380 -3.77 -16.02 -2.21
N VAL A 381 -3.54 -14.76 -1.85
CA VAL A 381 -4.09 -14.14 -0.63
C VAL A 381 -5.15 -13.14 -1.05
N GLN A 382 -6.40 -13.40 -0.67
CA GLN A 382 -7.53 -12.57 -1.08
C GLN A 382 -7.33 -11.10 -0.65
N GLY A 383 -7.43 -10.17 -1.62
CA GLY A 383 -7.22 -8.75 -1.39
C GLY A 383 -5.75 -8.29 -1.31
N ALA A 384 -4.80 -9.20 -1.57
CA ALA A 384 -3.37 -8.88 -1.58
C ALA A 384 -3.01 -8.09 -2.84
N SER A 385 -2.81 -6.80 -2.68
CA SER A 385 -2.43 -5.91 -3.79
C SER A 385 -0.92 -5.87 -4.08
N ILE A 386 -0.10 -6.60 -3.33
CA ILE A 386 1.28 -6.91 -3.74
C ILE A 386 1.31 -8.01 -4.81
N GLU A 387 0.25 -8.78 -4.95
CA GLU A 387 -0.01 -9.67 -6.08
C GLU A 387 -0.60 -8.88 -7.26
N LEU A 388 -0.39 -9.36 -8.49
CA LEU A 388 -0.87 -8.64 -9.67
C LEU A 388 -2.38 -8.43 -9.62
N SER A 389 -2.78 -7.19 -9.63
CA SER A 389 -4.18 -6.78 -9.62
C SER A 389 -4.39 -5.47 -10.38
N ALA A 390 -5.63 -5.20 -10.74
CA ALA A 390 -6.03 -3.93 -11.32
C ALA A 390 -7.44 -3.58 -10.87
N ASP A 391 -7.60 -2.35 -10.39
CA ASP A 391 -8.87 -1.82 -9.94
C ASP A 391 -9.23 -0.59 -10.77
N ALA A 392 -10.51 -0.42 -11.08
CA ALA A 392 -10.96 0.74 -11.82
C ALA A 392 -12.40 1.12 -11.46
N PRO A 393 -12.61 2.29 -10.83
CA PRO A 393 -13.93 2.90 -10.76
C PRO A 393 -14.44 3.27 -12.15
N ILE A 394 -15.66 2.86 -12.48
CA ILE A 394 -16.29 3.17 -13.79
C ILE A 394 -16.92 4.57 -13.73
N LYS A 395 -16.06 5.57 -13.76
CA LYS A 395 -16.43 7.00 -13.79
C LYS A 395 -15.40 7.81 -14.57
N PRO A 396 -15.78 8.92 -15.23
CA PRO A 396 -14.83 9.80 -15.88
C PRO A 396 -13.74 10.29 -14.89
N PRO A 397 -12.48 10.39 -15.34
CA PRO A 397 -11.99 10.23 -16.71
C PRO A 397 -11.60 8.79 -17.09
N TYR A 398 -12.12 7.75 -16.43
CA TYR A 398 -11.91 6.33 -16.72
C TYR A 398 -10.44 5.93 -16.59
N ILE A 399 -9.99 5.82 -15.35
CA ILE A 399 -8.62 5.47 -14.97
C ILE A 399 -8.62 4.05 -14.41
N ALA A 400 -7.67 3.22 -14.84
CA ALA A 400 -7.35 1.98 -14.17
C ALA A 400 -6.06 2.12 -13.34
N TYR A 401 -6.03 1.44 -12.20
CA TYR A 401 -4.92 1.40 -11.26
C TYR A 401 -4.40 -0.03 -11.20
N MET A 402 -3.22 -0.28 -11.75
CA MET A 402 -2.55 -1.58 -11.69
C MET A 402 -1.50 -1.56 -10.59
N GLN A 403 -1.41 -2.65 -9.84
CA GLN A 403 -0.42 -2.82 -8.79
C GLN A 403 0.03 -4.26 -8.65
N GLY A 404 1.19 -4.45 -8.02
CA GLY A 404 1.67 -5.75 -7.63
C GLY A 404 2.29 -6.59 -8.74
N GLY A 405 2.64 -7.79 -8.33
CA GLY A 405 3.30 -8.80 -9.13
C GLY A 405 4.37 -9.50 -8.30
N LEU A 406 4.08 -10.72 -7.81
CA LEU A 406 5.04 -11.50 -7.00
C LEU A 406 6.33 -11.81 -7.76
N THR A 407 6.20 -12.00 -9.07
CA THR A 407 7.32 -12.12 -10.00
C THR A 407 7.11 -11.20 -11.19
N TYR A 408 8.19 -10.60 -11.68
CA TYR A 408 8.15 -9.73 -12.86
C TYR A 408 7.60 -10.47 -14.09
N GLU A 409 7.99 -11.74 -14.28
CA GLU A 409 7.61 -12.56 -15.43
C GLU A 409 6.11 -12.80 -15.48
N SER A 410 5.46 -13.08 -14.35
CA SER A 410 4.00 -13.27 -14.29
C SER A 410 3.26 -11.95 -14.55
N ALA A 411 3.70 -10.86 -13.95
CA ALA A 411 3.12 -9.54 -14.17
C ALA A 411 3.30 -9.07 -15.62
N LYS A 412 4.46 -9.31 -16.21
CA LYS A 412 4.73 -9.05 -17.64
C LYS A 412 3.76 -9.79 -18.53
N LEU A 413 3.44 -11.06 -18.24
CA LEU A 413 2.44 -11.82 -19.01
C LEU A 413 1.06 -11.15 -18.90
N GLY A 414 0.63 -10.74 -17.69
CA GLY A 414 -0.63 -10.02 -17.50
C GLY A 414 -0.69 -8.72 -18.32
N ILE A 415 0.39 -7.94 -18.29
CA ILE A 415 0.52 -6.71 -19.07
C ILE A 415 0.47 -6.99 -20.58
N MET A 416 1.15 -8.07 -21.06
CA MET A 416 1.07 -8.49 -22.45
C MET A 416 -0.35 -8.84 -22.88
N VAL A 417 -1.07 -9.63 -22.06
CA VAL A 417 -2.46 -10.01 -22.36
C VAL A 417 -3.36 -8.79 -22.42
N ALA A 418 -3.20 -7.84 -21.48
CA ALA A 418 -3.98 -6.61 -21.47
C ALA A 418 -3.68 -5.73 -22.70
N ALA A 419 -2.41 -5.56 -23.06
CA ALA A 419 -2.00 -4.79 -24.24
C ALA A 419 -2.47 -5.43 -25.57
N ASP A 420 -2.36 -6.75 -25.68
CA ASP A 420 -2.81 -7.50 -26.89
C ASP A 420 -4.33 -7.37 -27.10
N LYS A 421 -5.10 -7.36 -26.00
CA LYS A 421 -6.54 -7.17 -26.04
C LYS A 421 -6.93 -5.75 -26.53
N MET A 422 -6.12 -4.73 -26.19
CA MET A 422 -6.30 -3.38 -26.69
C MET A 422 -6.01 -3.29 -28.19
N LEU A 423 -4.90 -3.88 -28.63
CA LEU A 423 -4.47 -3.85 -30.03
C LEU A 423 -5.37 -4.62 -31.00
N ARG A 424 -6.17 -5.59 -30.53
CA ARG A 424 -7.13 -6.34 -31.35
C ARG A 424 -8.49 -5.64 -31.50
N LYS A 425 -8.80 -4.69 -30.63
CA LYS A 425 -10.05 -3.92 -30.72
C LYS A 425 -9.95 -2.71 -31.66
N GLU A 426 -8.73 -2.38 -32.09
CA GLU A 426 -8.44 -1.42 -33.15
C GLU A 426 -8.49 -2.11 -34.53
#